data_4aeb6c92b6ed37cb4b0d41c62cef173a
#
_entry.id   4aeb6c92b6ed37cb4b0d41c62cef173a
#
_cell.length_a   1.000
_cell.length_b   1.000
_cell.length_c   1.000
_cell.angle_alpha   90.00
_cell.angle_beta   90.00
_cell.angle_gamma   90.00
#
_symmetry.space_group_name_H-M   'P 1'
#
loop_
_entity.id
_entity.type
_entity.pdbx_description
1 polymer ?
#
loop_
_entity_poly.entity_id
_entity_poly.type
_entity_poly.pdbx_seq_one_letter_code
_entity_poly.pdbx_strand_id
1 'polypeptide(L)'
;LPGLLPDLDDETALQVASIRSLAGLPVTTLRRRPPFEAPHHTASAVALVGGGSRILQPGAIARASGGVLFLDEAGEFSGHALDALRQPLESGRIEIHRVGFRAVLPARFQLVVATNPCPCGNYGIPGDVCSCPSLAIRRYLGRLSGPLIDRIDIELGLQRVSATQAVGAGVTSAAARERV
;
A
#
# COMPACT_ATOMS: atom_id res chain seq x y z
N LEU A 1 -8.52 0.13 -8.63
CA LEU A 1 -8.76 -0.51 -7.33
C LEU A 1 -9.79 0.26 -6.48
N PRO A 2 -9.61 1.57 -6.14
CA PRO A 2 -10.55 2.25 -5.24
C PRO A 2 -11.98 2.38 -5.78
N GLY A 3 -12.18 2.26 -7.09
CA GLY A 3 -13.52 2.27 -7.71
C GLY A 3 -14.27 0.95 -7.58
N LEU A 4 -13.63 -0.10 -7.07
CA LEU A 4 -14.25 -1.40 -6.83
C LEU A 4 -14.79 -1.54 -5.40
N LEU A 5 -14.25 -0.76 -4.46
CA LEU A 5 -14.66 -0.79 -3.06
C LEU A 5 -16.04 -0.09 -2.89
N PRO A 6 -16.84 -0.55 -1.92
CA PRO A 6 -18.08 0.13 -1.55
C PRO A 6 -17.79 1.52 -1.00
N ASP A 7 -18.78 2.41 -1.04
CA ASP A 7 -18.68 3.72 -0.44
C ASP A 7 -18.59 3.61 1.09
N LEU A 8 -17.82 4.52 1.70
CA LEU A 8 -17.65 4.57 3.14
C LEU A 8 -18.96 4.95 3.85
N ASP A 9 -19.18 4.39 5.04
CA ASP A 9 -20.16 4.90 5.97
C ASP A 9 -19.77 6.30 6.50
N ASP A 10 -20.71 6.98 7.16
CA ASP A 10 -20.51 8.35 7.64
C ASP A 10 -19.41 8.47 8.68
N GLU A 11 -19.28 7.51 9.57
CA GLU A 11 -18.26 7.50 10.62
C GLU A 11 -16.86 7.38 10.01
N THR A 12 -16.67 6.41 9.14
CA THR A 12 -15.39 6.20 8.43
C THR A 12 -15.07 7.39 7.53
N ALA A 13 -16.04 7.95 6.82
CA ALA A 13 -15.86 9.12 5.99
C ALA A 13 -15.42 10.35 6.80
N LEU A 14 -15.96 10.56 7.99
CA LEU A 14 -15.54 11.62 8.92
C LEU A 14 -14.12 11.38 9.45
N GLN A 15 -13.76 10.15 9.77
CA GLN A 15 -12.39 9.81 10.17
C GLN A 15 -11.40 10.13 9.05
N VAL A 16 -11.70 9.74 7.81
CA VAL A 16 -10.87 10.05 6.63
C VAL A 16 -10.75 11.56 6.41
N ALA A 17 -11.86 12.30 6.53
CA ALA A 17 -11.85 13.76 6.42
C ALA A 17 -10.96 14.41 7.49
N SER A 18 -11.01 13.92 8.73
CA SER A 18 -10.17 14.39 9.83
C SER A 18 -8.68 14.15 9.58
N ILE A 19 -8.30 12.95 9.09
CA ILE A 19 -6.91 12.64 8.72
C ILE A 19 -6.43 13.54 7.58
N ARG A 20 -7.28 13.77 6.56
CA ARG A 20 -6.95 14.67 5.45
C ARG A 20 -6.71 16.10 5.93
N SER A 21 -7.57 16.60 6.83
CA SER A 21 -7.41 17.92 7.44
C SER A 21 -6.11 18.03 8.23
N LEU A 22 -5.77 17.02 9.04
CA LEU A 22 -4.50 16.95 9.76
C LEU A 22 -3.28 16.90 8.83
N ALA A 23 -3.43 16.27 7.65
CA ALA A 23 -2.41 16.25 6.61
C ALA A 23 -2.31 17.57 5.81
N GLY A 24 -3.08 18.60 6.15
CA GLY A 24 -3.13 19.87 5.42
C GLY A 24 -3.80 19.79 4.04
N LEU A 25 -4.53 18.70 3.77
CA LEU A 25 -5.25 18.52 2.52
C LEU A 25 -6.63 19.17 2.60
N PRO A 26 -7.12 19.81 1.51
CA PRO A 26 -8.41 20.47 1.53
C PRO A 26 -9.56 19.49 1.76
N VAL A 27 -10.46 19.85 2.68
CA VAL A 27 -11.69 19.11 2.99
C VAL A 27 -12.85 20.08 2.81
N THR A 28 -13.45 20.09 1.62
CA THR A 28 -14.59 20.95 1.29
C THR A 28 -15.92 20.20 1.38
N THR A 29 -15.90 18.90 1.23
CA THR A 29 -17.09 18.02 1.27
C THR A 29 -16.74 16.69 1.90
N LEU A 30 -17.71 16.06 2.53
CA LEU A 30 -17.57 14.70 3.05
C LEU A 30 -17.55 13.71 1.87
N ARG A 31 -16.37 13.14 1.60
CA ARG A 31 -16.19 12.17 0.52
C ARG A 31 -16.40 10.76 1.07
N ARG A 32 -17.31 10.00 0.46
CA ARG A 32 -17.54 8.59 0.82
C ARG A 32 -16.69 7.63 0.01
N ARG A 33 -16.01 8.10 -1.02
CA ARG A 33 -15.10 7.24 -1.81
C ARG A 33 -13.88 6.86 -0.97
N PRO A 34 -13.53 5.56 -0.87
CA PRO A 34 -12.36 5.09 -0.16
C PRO A 34 -11.06 5.78 -0.64
N PRO A 35 -10.16 6.16 0.27
CA PRO A 35 -8.86 6.72 -0.09
C PRO A 35 -7.99 5.69 -0.81
N PHE A 36 -7.07 6.21 -1.62
CA PHE A 36 -6.05 5.42 -2.28
C PHE A 36 -4.71 6.13 -2.13
N GLU A 37 -3.79 5.48 -1.45
CA GLU A 37 -2.43 5.96 -1.26
C GLU A 37 -1.46 5.03 -1.97
N ALA A 38 -0.59 5.59 -2.80
CA ALA A 38 0.44 4.86 -3.53
C ALA A 38 1.78 5.59 -3.33
N PRO A 39 2.45 5.42 -2.18
CA PRO A 39 3.74 6.04 -1.94
C PRO A 39 4.79 5.44 -2.88
N HIS A 40 5.69 6.29 -3.38
CA HIS A 40 6.82 5.85 -4.19
C HIS A 40 7.77 4.97 -3.36
N HIS A 41 8.46 4.01 -3.96
CA HIS A 41 9.35 3.06 -3.26
C HIS A 41 10.52 3.74 -2.51
N THR A 42 10.86 4.99 -2.85
CA THR A 42 11.86 5.78 -2.10
C THR A 42 11.31 6.40 -0.80
N ALA A 43 10.02 6.20 -0.49
CA ALA A 43 9.42 6.72 0.73
C ALA A 43 10.10 6.14 1.98
N SER A 44 10.42 7.03 2.92
CA SER A 44 10.98 6.62 4.21
C SER A 44 9.90 6.04 5.14
N ALA A 45 10.30 5.31 6.19
CA ALA A 45 9.38 4.85 7.22
C ALA A 45 8.58 6.00 7.85
N VAL A 46 9.19 7.18 8.01
CA VAL A 46 8.49 8.39 8.51
C VAL A 46 7.43 8.88 7.52
N ALA A 47 7.67 8.80 6.21
CA ALA A 47 6.68 9.15 5.20
C ALA A 47 5.48 8.18 5.20
N LEU A 48 5.71 6.91 5.55
CA LEU A 48 4.67 5.90 5.69
C LEU A 48 3.87 6.05 6.99
N VAL A 49 4.55 6.11 8.12
CA VAL A 49 3.93 6.13 9.46
C VAL A 49 3.39 7.53 9.79
N GLY A 50 4.12 8.53 9.43
CA GLY A 50 3.87 9.90 9.82
C GLY A 50 4.89 10.42 10.82
N GLY A 51 4.79 11.69 11.09
CA GLY A 51 5.75 12.39 11.94
C GLY A 51 5.51 13.89 11.98
N GLY A 52 6.57 14.67 12.02
CA GLY A 52 6.56 16.14 12.07
C GLY A 52 7.22 16.67 13.35
N SER A 53 7.98 17.75 13.28
CA SER A 53 8.68 18.32 14.45
C SER A 53 7.81 19.23 15.30
N ARG A 54 6.92 19.98 14.68
CA ARG A 54 6.00 20.94 15.33
C ARG A 54 4.54 20.55 15.20
N ILE A 55 4.14 20.06 14.03
CA ILE A 55 2.76 19.66 13.71
C ILE A 55 2.78 18.19 13.34
N LEU A 56 1.80 17.44 13.86
CA LEU A 56 1.59 16.06 13.46
C LEU A 56 1.23 15.98 11.98
N GLN A 57 2.03 15.26 11.21
CA GLN A 57 1.75 14.97 9.82
C GLN A 57 1.41 13.48 9.67
N PRO A 58 0.15 13.12 9.36
CA PRO A 58 -0.22 11.74 9.07
C PRO A 58 0.56 11.19 7.87
N GLY A 59 1.15 9.99 8.02
CA GLY A 59 1.82 9.30 6.94
C GLY A 59 0.83 8.64 5.98
N ALA A 60 1.38 8.00 4.92
CA ALA A 60 0.58 7.31 3.89
C ALA A 60 -0.34 6.24 4.49
N ILE A 61 0.11 5.53 5.52
CA ILE A 61 -0.66 4.47 6.19
C ILE A 61 -1.94 5.04 6.81
N ALA A 62 -1.84 6.14 7.59
CA ALA A 62 -3.01 6.78 8.18
C ALA A 62 -3.93 7.37 7.10
N ARG A 63 -3.36 8.00 6.05
CA ARG A 63 -4.15 8.54 4.94
C ARG A 63 -4.86 7.47 4.11
N ALA A 64 -4.35 6.22 4.08
CA ALA A 64 -4.99 5.08 3.44
C ALA A 64 -6.13 4.47 4.28
N SER A 65 -6.29 4.86 5.55
CA SER A 65 -7.31 4.29 6.42
C SER A 65 -8.72 4.43 5.83
N GLY A 66 -9.48 3.36 5.86
CA GLY A 66 -10.78 3.24 5.18
C GLY A 66 -10.68 2.92 3.69
N GLY A 67 -9.49 2.69 3.15
CA GLY A 67 -9.27 2.44 1.72
C GLY A 67 -8.11 1.50 1.42
N VAL A 68 -7.27 1.87 0.47
CA VAL A 68 -6.19 1.04 -0.05
C VAL A 68 -4.85 1.73 0.09
N LEU A 69 -3.87 1.01 0.63
CA LEU A 69 -2.45 1.31 0.52
C LEU A 69 -1.86 0.40 -0.56
N PHE A 70 -1.41 0.99 -1.66
CA PHE A 70 -0.79 0.27 -2.77
C PHE A 70 0.71 0.50 -2.77
N LEU A 71 1.48 -0.57 -2.67
CA LEU A 71 2.94 -0.54 -2.78
C LEU A 71 3.33 -1.16 -4.11
N ASP A 72 3.65 -0.31 -5.07
CA ASP A 72 4.24 -0.75 -6.32
C ASP A 72 5.75 -0.93 -6.17
N GLU A 73 6.31 -1.87 -6.91
CA GLU A 73 7.74 -2.19 -6.84
C GLU A 73 8.22 -2.45 -5.40
N ALA A 74 7.44 -3.22 -4.63
CA ALA A 74 7.68 -3.39 -3.20
C ALA A 74 9.08 -3.93 -2.87
N GLY A 75 9.69 -4.72 -3.75
CA GLY A 75 11.08 -5.17 -3.62
C GLY A 75 12.10 -4.03 -3.69
N GLU A 76 11.72 -2.81 -4.11
CA GLU A 76 12.61 -1.65 -4.14
C GLU A 76 12.55 -0.78 -2.87
N PHE A 77 11.50 -0.94 -2.05
CA PHE A 77 11.45 -0.26 -0.75
C PHE A 77 12.57 -0.71 0.17
N SER A 78 12.97 0.14 1.09
CA SER A 78 13.86 -0.28 2.17
C SER A 78 13.14 -1.25 3.11
N GLY A 79 13.83 -2.29 3.62
CA GLY A 79 13.25 -3.23 4.58
C GLY A 79 12.67 -2.51 5.81
N HIS A 80 13.33 -1.46 6.29
CA HIS A 80 12.85 -0.65 7.41
C HIS A 80 11.51 0.06 7.12
N ALA A 81 11.30 0.53 5.88
CA ALA A 81 10.03 1.14 5.48
C ALA A 81 8.91 0.08 5.44
N LEU A 82 9.20 -1.11 4.92
CA LEU A 82 8.24 -2.22 4.87
C LEU A 82 7.92 -2.78 6.26
N ASP A 83 8.92 -2.90 7.13
CA ASP A 83 8.72 -3.35 8.52
C ASP A 83 7.83 -2.39 9.32
N ALA A 84 7.81 -1.11 8.98
CA ALA A 84 6.93 -0.13 9.61
C ALA A 84 5.43 -0.39 9.37
N LEU A 85 5.06 -1.24 8.40
CA LEU A 85 3.69 -1.65 8.13
C LEU A 85 3.17 -2.73 9.09
N ARG A 86 4.06 -3.50 9.72
CA ARG A 86 3.69 -4.68 10.51
C ARG A 86 2.72 -4.34 11.63
N GLN A 87 3.09 -3.38 12.47
CA GLN A 87 2.28 -3.00 13.63
C GLN A 87 0.92 -2.40 13.21
N PRO A 88 0.82 -1.47 12.22
CA PRO A 88 -0.46 -1.00 11.72
C PRO A 88 -1.37 -2.09 11.14
N LEU A 89 -0.82 -3.07 10.41
CA LEU A 89 -1.59 -4.20 9.87
C LEU A 89 -2.17 -5.09 10.97
N GLU A 90 -1.48 -5.25 12.10
CA GLU A 90 -1.96 -6.03 13.25
C GLU A 90 -2.99 -5.28 14.09
N SER A 91 -2.68 -4.03 14.43
CA SER A 91 -3.45 -3.27 15.42
C SER A 91 -4.56 -2.42 14.82
N GLY A 92 -4.54 -2.17 13.50
CA GLY A 92 -5.43 -1.24 12.81
C GLY A 92 -5.24 0.22 13.22
N ARG A 93 -4.08 0.56 13.84
CA ARG A 93 -3.77 1.91 14.30
C ARG A 93 -2.27 2.19 14.26
N ILE A 94 -1.93 3.47 14.22
CA ILE A 94 -0.56 3.97 14.39
C ILE A 94 -0.49 4.75 15.68
N GLU A 95 0.50 4.45 16.51
CA GLU A 95 0.82 5.22 17.70
C GLU A 95 2.09 6.06 17.46
N ILE A 96 1.96 7.36 17.55
CA ILE A 96 3.07 8.30 17.40
C ILE A 96 3.40 8.87 18.79
N HIS A 97 4.58 8.53 19.27
CA HIS A 97 5.09 9.01 20.56
C HIS A 97 6.17 10.06 20.34
N ARG A 98 6.04 11.19 20.99
CA ARG A 98 7.02 12.28 20.98
C ARG A 98 7.11 12.94 22.36
N VAL A 99 8.18 13.71 22.59
CA VAL A 99 8.31 14.47 23.81
C VAL A 99 7.12 15.41 23.97
N GLY A 100 6.33 15.21 25.02
CA GLY A 100 5.15 16.01 25.34
C GLY A 100 3.90 15.72 24.50
N PHE A 101 3.92 14.71 23.60
CA PHE A 101 2.80 14.44 22.71
C PHE A 101 2.65 12.94 22.37
N ARG A 102 1.41 12.47 22.47
CA ARG A 102 1.02 11.13 21.97
C ARG A 102 -0.21 11.26 21.08
N ALA A 103 -0.15 10.66 19.92
CA ALA A 103 -1.29 10.55 19.02
C ALA A 103 -1.54 9.11 18.61
N VAL A 104 -2.80 8.77 18.47
CA VAL A 104 -3.24 7.50 17.89
C VAL A 104 -4.05 7.83 16.64
N LEU A 105 -3.61 7.32 15.49
CA LEU A 105 -4.29 7.49 14.22
C LEU A 105 -4.85 6.15 13.76
N PRO A 106 -6.04 6.10 13.16
CA PRO A 106 -6.56 4.88 12.55
C PRO A 106 -5.69 4.47 11.36
N ALA A 107 -5.57 3.17 11.15
CA ALA A 107 -4.76 2.55 10.09
C ALA A 107 -5.42 1.26 9.61
N ARG A 108 -6.74 1.30 9.37
CA ARG A 108 -7.49 0.17 8.82
C ARG A 108 -7.59 0.33 7.30
N PHE A 109 -6.73 -0.36 6.59
CA PHE A 109 -6.62 -0.27 5.14
C PHE A 109 -6.43 -1.67 4.54
N GLN A 110 -6.80 -1.82 3.28
CA GLN A 110 -6.41 -2.98 2.49
C GLN A 110 -5.01 -2.74 1.93
N LEU A 111 -4.07 -3.62 2.26
CA LEU A 111 -2.73 -3.60 1.67
C LEU A 111 -2.76 -4.33 0.33
N VAL A 112 -2.29 -3.67 -0.71
CA VAL A 112 -2.04 -4.27 -2.03
C VAL A 112 -0.57 -4.06 -2.37
N VAL A 113 0.12 -5.15 -2.64
CA VAL A 113 1.56 -5.15 -2.92
C VAL A 113 1.79 -5.70 -4.32
N ALA A 114 2.52 -4.98 -5.14
CA ALA A 114 3.03 -5.47 -6.41
C ALA A 114 4.56 -5.54 -6.35
N THR A 115 5.13 -6.65 -6.77
CA THR A 115 6.58 -6.84 -6.80
C THR A 115 7.00 -7.70 -7.98
N ASN A 116 8.19 -7.41 -8.49
CA ASN A 116 8.84 -8.27 -9.46
C ASN A 116 9.52 -9.46 -8.75
N PRO A 117 9.80 -10.58 -9.45
CA PRO A 117 10.49 -11.73 -8.87
C PRO A 117 11.98 -11.48 -8.60
N CYS A 118 12.56 -10.41 -9.19
CA CYS A 118 13.95 -9.99 -9.00
C CYS A 118 14.15 -8.57 -9.55
N PRO A 119 15.32 -7.91 -9.35
CA PRO A 119 15.58 -6.57 -9.87
C PRO A 119 15.42 -6.41 -11.38
N CYS A 120 15.75 -7.40 -12.20
CA CYS A 120 15.55 -7.35 -13.66
C CYS A 120 14.13 -7.81 -14.09
N GLY A 121 13.34 -8.37 -13.19
CA GLY A 121 11.97 -8.82 -13.45
C GLY A 121 11.85 -10.17 -14.16
N ASN A 122 12.95 -10.88 -14.49
CA ASN A 122 12.92 -12.05 -15.37
C ASN A 122 13.14 -13.40 -14.64
N TYR A 123 13.36 -13.38 -13.33
CA TYR A 123 13.62 -14.61 -12.57
C TYR A 123 12.36 -15.51 -12.53
N GLY A 124 12.53 -16.75 -12.96
CA GLY A 124 11.44 -17.74 -12.98
C GLY A 124 10.38 -17.53 -14.06
N ILE A 125 10.55 -16.58 -14.98
CA ILE A 125 9.62 -16.37 -16.09
C ILE A 125 10.01 -17.28 -17.27
N PRO A 126 9.10 -18.15 -17.75
CA PRO A 126 9.37 -19.00 -18.90
C PRO A 126 9.72 -18.19 -20.16
N GLY A 127 10.81 -18.55 -20.80
CA GLY A 127 11.29 -17.88 -22.03
C GLY A 127 12.16 -16.64 -21.80
N ASP A 128 12.28 -16.11 -20.59
CA ASP A 128 13.13 -14.97 -20.25
C ASP A 128 14.42 -15.42 -19.54
N VAL A 129 15.50 -14.68 -19.78
CA VAL A 129 16.80 -14.93 -19.13
C VAL A 129 17.01 -13.91 -18.02
N CYS A 130 17.11 -14.39 -16.77
CA CYS A 130 17.48 -13.56 -15.64
C CYS A 130 18.98 -13.39 -15.54
N SER A 131 19.46 -12.15 -15.54
CA SER A 131 20.87 -11.80 -15.40
C SER A 131 21.30 -11.46 -13.97
N CYS A 132 20.39 -11.51 -13.01
CA CYS A 132 20.67 -11.16 -11.61
C CYS A 132 21.49 -12.24 -10.91
N PRO A 133 22.58 -11.87 -10.18
CA PRO A 133 23.25 -12.79 -9.28
C PRO A 133 22.30 -13.34 -8.20
N SER A 134 22.46 -14.62 -7.81
CA SER A 134 21.60 -15.26 -6.80
C SER A 134 21.55 -14.48 -5.47
N LEU A 135 22.64 -13.83 -5.08
CA LEU A 135 22.68 -12.98 -3.88
C LEU A 135 21.79 -11.73 -4.02
N ALA A 136 21.75 -11.12 -5.22
CA ALA A 136 20.90 -9.96 -5.50
C ALA A 136 19.42 -10.35 -5.45
N ILE A 137 19.06 -11.50 -6.01
CA ILE A 137 17.69 -12.03 -5.94
C ILE A 137 17.28 -12.26 -4.49
N ARG A 138 18.11 -12.95 -3.69
CA ARG A 138 17.82 -13.19 -2.26
C ARG A 138 17.67 -11.92 -1.45
N ARG A 139 18.52 -10.92 -1.69
CA ARG A 139 18.43 -9.61 -1.02
C ARG A 139 17.16 -8.84 -1.42
N TYR A 140 16.77 -8.93 -2.67
CA TYR A 140 15.57 -8.30 -3.20
C TYR A 140 14.31 -8.88 -2.57
N LEU A 141 14.15 -10.19 -2.64
CA LEU A 141 13.01 -10.90 -2.04
C LEU A 141 13.00 -10.80 -0.51
N GLY A 142 14.17 -10.81 0.12
CA GLY A 142 14.31 -10.69 1.58
C GLY A 142 13.94 -9.30 2.15
N ARG A 143 13.70 -8.29 1.30
CA ARG A 143 13.13 -6.99 1.75
C ARG A 143 11.68 -7.13 2.22
N LEU A 144 10.91 -8.02 1.56
CA LEU A 144 9.60 -8.44 2.04
C LEU A 144 9.84 -9.49 3.14
N SER A 145 9.87 -9.03 4.38
CA SER A 145 10.14 -9.91 5.53
C SER A 145 9.04 -10.96 5.71
N GLY A 146 9.41 -12.16 6.22
CA GLY A 146 8.45 -13.21 6.52
C GLY A 146 7.24 -12.69 7.31
N PRO A 147 7.45 -11.96 8.44
CA PRO A 147 6.35 -11.41 9.23
C PRO A 147 5.43 -10.41 8.48
N LEU A 148 5.88 -9.77 7.41
CA LEU A 148 5.00 -8.96 6.57
C LEU A 148 4.22 -9.84 5.59
N ILE A 149 4.89 -10.84 4.97
CA ILE A 149 4.25 -11.78 4.04
C ILE A 149 3.16 -12.59 4.76
N ASP A 150 3.39 -13.02 6.00
CA ASP A 150 2.42 -13.76 6.82
C ASP A 150 1.09 -13.00 7.04
N ARG A 151 1.04 -11.71 6.71
CA ARG A 151 -0.17 -10.87 6.80
C ARG A 151 -0.81 -10.58 5.45
N ILE A 152 -0.31 -11.21 4.40
CA ILE A 152 -0.88 -11.13 3.05
C ILE A 152 -1.67 -12.41 2.83
N ASP A 153 -2.99 -12.31 2.83
CA ASP A 153 -3.89 -13.47 2.74
C ASP A 153 -3.98 -14.05 1.33
N ILE A 154 -3.72 -13.24 0.29
CA ILE A 154 -3.87 -13.65 -1.11
C ILE A 154 -2.60 -13.30 -1.88
N GLU A 155 -1.96 -14.32 -2.45
CA GLU A 155 -0.83 -14.18 -3.35
C GLU A 155 -1.23 -14.62 -4.76
N LEU A 156 -0.94 -13.78 -5.76
CA LEU A 156 -1.26 -14.02 -7.16
C LEU A 156 0.00 -13.90 -8.03
N GLY A 157 0.35 -14.98 -8.70
CA GLY A 157 1.37 -14.97 -9.75
C GLY A 157 0.78 -14.45 -11.07
N LEU A 158 1.24 -13.28 -11.52
CA LEU A 158 0.82 -12.68 -12.79
C LEU A 158 1.84 -13.02 -13.88
N GLN A 159 1.36 -13.57 -15.00
CA GLN A 159 2.18 -13.82 -16.18
C GLN A 159 2.13 -12.61 -17.12
N ARG A 160 3.21 -12.39 -17.87
CA ARG A 160 3.22 -11.40 -18.96
C ARG A 160 2.23 -11.80 -20.03
N VAL A 161 1.35 -10.88 -20.39
CA VAL A 161 0.38 -11.06 -21.47
C VAL A 161 1.03 -10.60 -22.79
N SER A 162 1.01 -11.45 -23.81
CA SER A 162 1.46 -11.06 -25.14
C SER A 162 0.49 -10.03 -25.75
N ALA A 163 0.97 -9.19 -26.67
CA ALA A 163 0.13 -8.19 -27.34
C ALA A 163 -1.08 -8.82 -28.05
N THR A 164 -0.95 -10.06 -28.53
CA THR A 164 -2.03 -10.83 -29.17
C THR A 164 -3.10 -11.32 -28.18
N GLN A 165 -2.72 -11.56 -26.91
CA GLN A 165 -3.65 -11.96 -25.84
C GLN A 165 -4.38 -10.75 -25.23
N ALA A 166 -3.84 -9.54 -25.38
CA ALA A 166 -4.44 -8.31 -24.86
C ALA A 166 -5.65 -7.78 -25.68
N VAL A 167 -5.99 -8.41 -26.80
CA VAL A 167 -7.04 -7.96 -27.75
C VAL A 167 -8.46 -8.35 -27.29
N GLY A 168 -8.63 -9.01 -26.15
CA GLY A 168 -9.95 -9.31 -25.59
C GLY A 168 -10.57 -8.11 -24.85
N ALA A 169 -11.89 -7.93 -24.98
CA ALA A 169 -12.62 -6.97 -24.16
C ALA A 169 -12.47 -7.34 -22.67
N GLY A 170 -11.67 -6.60 -21.94
CA GLY A 170 -11.49 -6.79 -20.50
C GLY A 170 -12.79 -6.49 -19.73
N VAL A 171 -12.88 -7.02 -18.50
CA VAL A 171 -13.99 -6.70 -17.58
C VAL A 171 -13.92 -5.21 -17.23
N THR A 172 -15.02 -4.48 -17.43
CA THR A 172 -15.07 -3.06 -17.02
C THR A 172 -15.05 -2.93 -15.49
N SER A 173 -14.58 -1.79 -14.98
CA SER A 173 -14.59 -1.53 -13.53
C SER A 173 -16.00 -1.56 -12.94
N ALA A 174 -17.03 -1.18 -13.72
CA ALA A 174 -18.42 -1.26 -13.30
C ALA A 174 -18.85 -2.72 -13.11
N ALA A 175 -18.64 -3.57 -14.11
CA ALA A 175 -18.96 -5.00 -14.03
C ALA A 175 -18.14 -5.74 -12.94
N ALA A 176 -16.90 -5.30 -12.68
CA ALA A 176 -16.10 -5.84 -11.59
C ALA A 176 -16.65 -5.42 -10.21
N ARG A 177 -17.14 -4.16 -10.09
CA ARG A 177 -17.73 -3.65 -8.83
C ARG A 177 -19.01 -4.39 -8.45
N GLU A 178 -19.81 -4.84 -9.43
CA GLU A 178 -21.03 -5.62 -9.18
C GLU A 178 -20.76 -7.02 -8.59
N ARG A 179 -19.49 -7.47 -8.66
CA ARG A 179 -19.06 -8.79 -8.14
C ARG A 179 -18.36 -8.70 -6.77
N VAL A 180 -18.08 -7.51 -6.30
CA VAL A 180 -17.44 -7.22 -5.01
C VAL A 180 -18.48 -6.75 -3.99
#